data_8ba032d74d798d6f71e3433b0e2ad127
#
_entry.id   8ba032d74d798d6f71e3433b0e2ad127
#
_cell.length_a   1.000
_cell.length_b   1.000
_cell.length_c   1.000
_cell.angle_alpha   90.00
_cell.angle_beta   90.00
_cell.angle_gamma   90.00
#
_symmetry.space_group_name_H-M   'P 1'
#
loop_
_entity.id
_entity.type
_entity.pdbx_description
1 polymer ?
#
loop_
_entity_poly.entity_id
_entity_poly.type
_entity_poly.pdbx_seq_one_letter_code
_entity_poly.pdbx_strand_id
1 'polypeptide(L)'
;MAVLLAQSPTDERQAPPPHLVWAERLVRDLRPQDNSYGSAPTIVQWRGVDGATRSRNRSVCSSFITALFRRAYGFRTAEIAAWFGRPRPQAIDFYQVIANANRFQQVRAVGLIEPGDLLASRYLSTNATSTGHVMLVRSRPQLTAACSGLVCVYRLQVIDASRSGHGPDDTRRGAAGVGLGTIQLQTTRQGALLAYRWSEQTRSRWRSSSEEPLLVGRLCALGCRLAE
;
A
#
# COMPACT_ATOMS: atom_id res chain seq x y z
N MET A 1 -43.90 -13.64 28.72
CA MET A 1 -43.28 -12.99 27.55
C MET A 1 -41.76 -13.00 27.73
N ALA A 2 -41.04 -13.87 27.03
CA ALA A 2 -39.60 -13.89 27.11
C ALA A 2 -39.04 -12.99 26.00
N VAL A 3 -38.28 -11.98 26.41
CA VAL A 3 -37.55 -11.06 25.49
C VAL A 3 -36.31 -11.77 25.02
N LEU A 4 -36.30 -12.20 23.77
CA LEU A 4 -35.08 -12.65 23.08
C LEU A 4 -34.18 -11.43 22.87
N LEU A 5 -33.11 -11.36 23.66
CA LEU A 5 -31.99 -10.46 23.36
C LEU A 5 -31.29 -10.95 22.10
N ALA A 6 -31.43 -10.22 21.01
CA ALA A 6 -30.67 -10.44 19.79
C ALA A 6 -29.18 -10.23 20.12
N GLN A 7 -28.39 -11.29 20.05
CA GLN A 7 -26.93 -11.21 20.11
C GLN A 7 -26.45 -10.44 18.88
N SER A 8 -25.77 -9.33 19.13
CA SER A 8 -25.06 -8.59 18.07
C SER A 8 -24.08 -9.53 17.38
N PRO A 9 -23.96 -9.49 16.02
CA PRO A 9 -22.99 -10.28 15.33
C PRO A 9 -21.59 -9.93 15.84
N THR A 10 -20.88 -10.94 16.36
CA THR A 10 -19.48 -10.83 16.73
C THR A 10 -18.70 -10.35 15.51
N ASP A 11 -17.98 -9.24 15.67
CA ASP A 11 -17.04 -8.70 14.70
C ASP A 11 -15.94 -9.77 14.48
N GLU A 12 -16.19 -10.72 13.59
CA GLU A 12 -15.18 -11.66 13.10
C GLU A 12 -14.13 -10.83 12.34
N ARG A 13 -13.14 -10.37 13.06
CA ARG A 13 -11.99 -9.69 12.47
C ARG A 13 -11.34 -10.65 11.47
N GLN A 14 -11.64 -10.44 10.20
CA GLN A 14 -11.06 -11.18 9.10
C GLN A 14 -9.52 -11.14 9.24
N ALA A 15 -8.87 -12.30 9.17
CA ALA A 15 -7.41 -12.40 9.25
C ALA A 15 -6.75 -11.49 8.21
N PRO A 16 -5.65 -10.81 8.56
CA PRO A 16 -4.99 -9.89 7.63
C PRO A 16 -4.54 -10.64 6.37
N PRO A 17 -4.62 -10.00 5.19
CA PRO A 17 -4.21 -10.63 3.93
C PRO A 17 -2.75 -11.11 3.99
N PRO A 18 -2.42 -12.28 3.40
CA PRO A 18 -1.09 -12.87 3.51
C PRO A 18 0.06 -11.93 3.09
N HIS A 19 -0.13 -11.10 2.07
CA HIS A 19 0.89 -10.14 1.62
C HIS A 19 1.16 -9.04 2.65
N LEU A 20 0.17 -8.63 3.46
CA LEU A 20 0.37 -7.71 4.57
C LEU A 20 1.17 -8.38 5.69
N VAL A 21 0.85 -9.63 6.04
CA VAL A 21 1.60 -10.41 7.05
C VAL A 21 3.09 -10.50 6.68
N TRP A 22 3.38 -10.78 5.40
CA TRP A 22 4.77 -10.84 4.92
C TRP A 22 5.47 -9.48 4.91
N ALA A 23 4.75 -8.39 4.61
CA ALA A 23 5.30 -7.04 4.68
C ALA A 23 5.65 -6.64 6.13
N GLU A 24 4.75 -6.86 7.08
CA GLU A 24 4.97 -6.57 8.50
C GLU A 24 6.13 -7.40 9.08
N ARG A 25 6.20 -8.69 8.71
CA ARG A 25 7.33 -9.54 9.08
C ARG A 25 8.65 -8.98 8.57
N LEU A 26 8.71 -8.54 7.31
CA LEU A 26 9.93 -7.95 6.76
C LEU A 26 10.33 -6.68 7.52
N VAL A 27 9.41 -5.74 7.71
CA VAL A 27 9.68 -4.48 8.44
C VAL A 27 10.20 -4.74 9.84
N ARG A 28 9.59 -5.67 10.58
CA ARG A 28 10.01 -6.04 11.95
C ARG A 28 11.42 -6.63 12.01
N ASP A 29 11.80 -7.46 11.03
CA ASP A 29 13.00 -8.26 11.04
C ASP A 29 14.18 -7.59 10.28
N LEU A 30 13.93 -6.49 9.53
CA LEU A 30 14.96 -5.76 8.79
C LEU A 30 15.82 -4.92 9.74
N ARG A 31 17.14 -5.04 9.55
CA ARG A 31 18.11 -4.14 10.18
C ARG A 31 18.48 -3.01 9.19
N PRO A 32 18.86 -1.82 9.67
CA PRO A 32 19.17 -0.69 8.78
C PRO A 32 20.22 -1.01 7.70
N GLN A 33 21.28 -1.73 8.06
CA GLN A 33 22.35 -2.10 7.11
C GLN A 33 21.94 -3.16 6.07
N ASP A 34 20.85 -3.87 6.30
CA ASP A 34 20.30 -4.89 5.39
C ASP A 34 19.14 -4.32 4.54
N ASN A 35 18.87 -3.00 4.63
CA ASN A 35 17.74 -2.33 3.98
C ASN A 35 18.23 -1.21 3.08
N SER A 36 17.87 -1.25 1.79
CA SER A 36 18.23 -0.20 0.84
C SER A 36 17.18 -0.04 -0.26
N TYR A 37 17.17 1.12 -0.91
CA TYR A 37 16.33 1.40 -2.05
C TYR A 37 17.10 1.19 -3.35
N GLY A 38 16.60 0.30 -4.24
CA GLY A 38 17.25 0.02 -5.52
C GLY A 38 16.66 -1.22 -6.20
N SER A 39 17.01 -1.45 -7.47
CA SER A 39 16.41 -2.51 -8.29
C SER A 39 17.41 -3.41 -9.03
N ALA A 40 18.71 -3.17 -8.88
CA ALA A 40 19.74 -3.93 -9.58
C ALA A 40 20.84 -4.44 -8.63
N PRO A 41 20.76 -5.68 -8.16
CA PRO A 41 19.63 -6.60 -8.25
C PRO A 41 18.49 -6.26 -7.29
N THR A 42 17.27 -6.69 -7.58
CA THR A 42 16.19 -6.70 -6.60
C THR A 42 16.40 -7.85 -5.62
N ILE A 43 16.39 -7.53 -4.32
CA ILE A 43 16.52 -8.49 -3.22
C ILE A 43 15.40 -8.22 -2.22
N VAL A 44 14.54 -9.20 -1.98
CA VAL A 44 13.58 -9.19 -0.87
C VAL A 44 13.60 -10.58 -0.26
N GLN A 45 14.17 -10.71 0.92
CA GLN A 45 14.40 -11.98 1.61
C GLN A 45 13.88 -11.91 3.03
N TRP A 46 13.27 -12.97 3.49
CA TRP A 46 12.76 -13.11 4.86
C TRP A 46 13.60 -14.15 5.61
N ARG A 47 14.01 -13.81 6.82
CA ARG A 47 14.73 -14.75 7.70
C ARG A 47 13.94 -16.06 7.84
N GLY A 48 14.65 -17.19 7.69
CA GLY A 48 14.09 -18.54 7.81
C GLY A 48 13.28 -18.98 6.58
N VAL A 49 13.36 -18.25 5.46
CA VAL A 49 12.68 -18.58 4.19
C VAL A 49 13.73 -18.84 3.13
N ASP A 50 13.57 -19.92 2.36
CA ASP A 50 14.45 -20.31 1.26
C ASP A 50 15.96 -20.30 1.67
N GLY A 51 16.27 -20.75 2.89
CA GLY A 51 17.62 -20.81 3.44
C GLY A 51 18.19 -19.46 3.93
N ALA A 52 17.45 -18.37 3.86
CA ALA A 52 17.94 -17.05 4.28
C ALA A 52 18.13 -16.99 5.81
N THR A 53 19.32 -16.68 6.29
CA THR A 53 19.67 -16.54 7.72
C THR A 53 19.23 -15.20 8.31
N ARG A 54 18.98 -14.19 7.47
CA ARG A 54 18.52 -12.84 7.84
C ARG A 54 17.56 -12.25 6.83
N SER A 55 16.74 -11.31 7.26
CA SER A 55 15.93 -10.50 6.34
C SER A 55 16.78 -9.46 5.63
N ARG A 56 16.56 -9.28 4.32
CA ARG A 56 17.28 -8.29 3.48
C ARG A 56 16.32 -7.66 2.51
N ASN A 57 16.53 -6.37 2.25
CA ASN A 57 15.81 -5.64 1.22
C ASN A 57 16.74 -4.78 0.37
N ARG A 58 16.59 -4.89 -0.94
CA ARG A 58 17.02 -3.94 -1.96
C ARG A 58 15.96 -3.93 -3.04
N SER A 59 15.00 -3.03 -2.91
CA SER A 59 13.87 -2.96 -3.83
C SER A 59 13.43 -1.52 -4.07
N VAL A 60 12.70 -1.30 -5.16
CA VAL A 60 11.86 -0.12 -5.37
C VAL A 60 10.41 -0.46 -5.01
N CYS A 61 9.53 0.53 -4.91
CA CYS A 61 8.14 0.35 -4.46
C CYS A 61 7.42 -0.80 -5.18
N SER A 62 7.44 -0.82 -6.51
CA SER A 62 6.75 -1.84 -7.30
C SER A 62 7.39 -3.23 -7.19
N SER A 63 8.72 -3.33 -7.15
CA SER A 63 9.40 -4.63 -6.99
C SER A 63 9.21 -5.21 -5.60
N PHE A 64 9.08 -4.37 -4.56
CA PHE A 64 8.70 -4.80 -3.22
C PHE A 64 7.31 -5.43 -3.20
N ILE A 65 6.27 -4.74 -3.71
CA ILE A 65 4.90 -5.27 -3.78
C ILE A 65 4.86 -6.56 -4.62
N THR A 66 5.57 -6.59 -5.75
CA THR A 66 5.67 -7.82 -6.57
C THR A 66 6.27 -8.99 -5.80
N ALA A 67 7.31 -8.75 -4.99
CA ALA A 67 7.92 -9.78 -4.14
C ALA A 67 6.95 -10.28 -3.05
N LEU A 68 6.15 -9.38 -2.45
CA LEU A 68 5.10 -9.75 -1.51
C LEU A 68 4.06 -10.66 -2.17
N PHE A 69 3.60 -10.33 -3.37
CA PHE A 69 2.61 -11.14 -4.10
C PHE A 69 3.16 -12.52 -4.46
N ARG A 70 4.42 -12.58 -4.90
CA ARG A 70 5.09 -13.88 -5.14
C ARG A 70 5.18 -14.71 -3.87
N ARG A 71 5.56 -14.10 -2.77
CA ARG A 71 5.71 -14.80 -1.48
C ARG A 71 4.38 -15.25 -0.90
N ALA A 72 3.37 -14.39 -0.95
CA ALA A 72 2.06 -14.63 -0.33
C ALA A 72 1.17 -15.58 -1.13
N TYR A 73 1.23 -15.52 -2.46
CA TYR A 73 0.30 -16.20 -3.36
C TYR A 73 0.96 -17.16 -4.35
N GLY A 74 2.29 -17.27 -4.32
CA GLY A 74 3.02 -18.15 -5.23
C GLY A 74 3.08 -17.69 -6.69
N PHE A 75 2.73 -16.41 -7.00
CA PHE A 75 2.72 -15.93 -8.38
C PHE A 75 4.10 -16.03 -9.02
N ARG A 76 4.17 -16.78 -10.13
CA ARG A 76 5.38 -16.96 -10.93
C ARG A 76 5.61 -15.75 -11.86
N THR A 77 6.82 -15.67 -12.43
CA THR A 77 7.18 -14.57 -13.35
C THR A 77 6.26 -14.49 -14.56
N ALA A 78 5.85 -15.62 -15.13
CA ALA A 78 4.93 -15.67 -16.27
C ALA A 78 3.52 -15.13 -15.90
N GLU A 79 3.03 -15.44 -14.71
CA GLU A 79 1.72 -14.95 -14.23
C GLU A 79 1.75 -13.44 -13.96
N ILE A 80 2.84 -12.93 -13.37
CA ILE A 80 3.06 -11.48 -13.22
C ILE A 80 3.14 -10.82 -14.61
N ALA A 81 3.86 -11.40 -15.56
CA ALA A 81 3.98 -10.86 -16.90
C ALA A 81 2.63 -10.82 -17.64
N ALA A 82 1.85 -11.89 -17.55
CA ALA A 82 0.52 -11.95 -18.14
C ALA A 82 -0.44 -10.92 -17.51
N TRP A 83 -0.33 -10.70 -16.19
CA TRP A 83 -1.20 -9.79 -15.46
C TRP A 83 -0.86 -8.31 -15.72
N PHE A 84 0.42 -7.95 -15.65
CA PHE A 84 0.90 -6.56 -15.74
C PHE A 84 1.44 -6.17 -17.12
N GLY A 85 1.45 -7.08 -18.09
CA GLY A 85 2.06 -6.88 -19.41
C GLY A 85 3.59 -6.92 -19.43
N ARG A 86 4.22 -7.15 -18.26
CA ARG A 86 5.69 -7.27 -18.13
C ARG A 86 6.11 -8.02 -16.87
N PRO A 87 7.27 -8.72 -16.89
CA PRO A 87 7.73 -9.54 -15.76
C PRO A 87 8.23 -8.73 -14.55
N ARG A 88 8.48 -7.42 -14.74
CA ARG A 88 8.91 -6.46 -13.71
C ARG A 88 8.03 -5.23 -13.77
N PRO A 89 6.86 -5.28 -13.12
CA PRO A 89 5.92 -4.14 -13.11
C PRO A 89 6.54 -2.89 -12.51
N GLN A 90 6.18 -1.74 -13.07
CA GLN A 90 6.46 -0.41 -12.54
C GLN A 90 5.25 0.11 -11.75
N ALA A 91 5.39 1.25 -11.07
CA ALA A 91 4.30 1.82 -10.31
C ALA A 91 3.07 2.16 -11.18
N ILE A 92 3.29 2.63 -12.40
CA ILE A 92 2.21 2.91 -13.37
C ILE A 92 1.41 1.65 -13.73
N ASP A 93 2.05 0.48 -13.81
CA ASP A 93 1.36 -0.76 -14.14
C ASP A 93 0.38 -1.15 -13.01
N PHE A 94 0.76 -0.93 -11.73
CA PHE A 94 -0.16 -1.10 -10.60
C PHE A 94 -1.34 -0.14 -10.67
N TYR A 95 -1.09 1.13 -10.98
CA TYR A 95 -2.17 2.10 -11.18
C TYR A 95 -3.13 1.63 -12.29
N GLN A 96 -2.61 1.17 -13.43
CA GLN A 96 -3.42 0.73 -14.57
C GLN A 96 -4.25 -0.51 -14.27
N VAL A 97 -3.69 -1.54 -13.62
CA VAL A 97 -4.46 -2.74 -13.27
C VAL A 97 -5.55 -2.46 -12.25
N ILE A 98 -5.34 -1.49 -11.33
CA ILE A 98 -6.37 -1.02 -10.40
C ILE A 98 -7.43 -0.22 -11.16
N ALA A 99 -7.03 0.72 -12.04
CA ALA A 99 -7.94 1.53 -12.85
C ALA A 99 -8.87 0.67 -13.71
N ASN A 100 -8.34 -0.43 -14.27
CA ASN A 100 -9.07 -1.34 -15.14
C ASN A 100 -9.77 -2.48 -14.37
N ALA A 101 -9.78 -2.45 -13.03
CA ALA A 101 -10.31 -3.51 -12.18
C ALA A 101 -9.78 -4.92 -12.53
N ASN A 102 -8.53 -5.01 -13.04
CA ASN A 102 -7.91 -6.26 -13.42
C ASN A 102 -7.30 -6.95 -12.19
N ARG A 103 -7.99 -7.95 -11.65
CA ARG A 103 -7.71 -8.62 -10.37
C ARG A 103 -7.69 -7.69 -9.15
N PHE A 104 -8.21 -6.49 -9.29
CA PHE A 104 -8.41 -5.55 -8.20
C PHE A 104 -9.84 -5.04 -8.20
N GLN A 105 -10.40 -4.89 -7.02
CA GLN A 105 -11.58 -4.07 -6.78
C GLN A 105 -11.11 -2.65 -6.44
N GLN A 106 -11.60 -1.63 -7.15
CA GLN A 106 -11.36 -0.24 -6.76
C GLN A 106 -12.08 0.09 -5.46
N VAL A 107 -11.36 0.69 -4.52
CA VAL A 107 -11.92 1.23 -3.27
C VAL A 107 -12.08 2.73 -3.44
N ARG A 108 -13.32 3.19 -3.60
CA ARG A 108 -13.63 4.59 -3.99
C ARG A 108 -13.88 5.54 -2.84
N ALA A 109 -14.03 5.04 -1.62
CA ALA A 109 -14.26 5.86 -0.45
C ALA A 109 -13.26 5.52 0.66
N VAL A 110 -12.77 6.56 1.34
CA VAL A 110 -11.77 6.42 2.42
C VAL A 110 -12.22 5.47 3.53
N GLY A 111 -13.51 5.49 3.89
CA GLY A 111 -14.07 4.61 4.92
C GLY A 111 -14.10 3.12 4.56
N LEU A 112 -13.89 2.79 3.28
CA LEU A 112 -13.83 1.40 2.79
C LEU A 112 -12.41 0.87 2.67
N ILE A 113 -11.40 1.71 2.92
CA ILE A 113 -9.99 1.29 2.87
C ILE A 113 -9.69 0.36 4.05
N GLU A 114 -9.08 -0.78 3.75
CA GLU A 114 -8.73 -1.81 4.71
C GLU A 114 -7.24 -2.17 4.67
N PRO A 115 -6.71 -2.74 5.77
CA PRO A 115 -5.36 -3.32 5.76
C PRO A 115 -5.18 -4.33 4.63
N GLY A 116 -4.10 -4.18 3.86
CA GLY A 116 -3.81 -5.00 2.69
C GLY A 116 -4.22 -4.37 1.35
N ASP A 117 -5.03 -3.31 1.34
CA ASP A 117 -5.27 -2.55 0.10
C ASP A 117 -3.97 -1.90 -0.41
N LEU A 118 -3.88 -1.68 -1.71
CA LEU A 118 -2.79 -0.93 -2.31
C LEU A 118 -3.23 0.50 -2.63
N LEU A 119 -2.35 1.45 -2.34
CA LEU A 119 -2.40 2.80 -2.90
C LEU A 119 -1.43 2.88 -4.06
N ALA A 120 -1.91 3.23 -5.24
CA ALA A 120 -1.07 3.45 -6.42
C ALA A 120 -1.25 4.86 -6.95
N SER A 121 -0.16 5.64 -6.99
CA SER A 121 -0.14 6.96 -7.60
C SER A 121 0.53 6.92 -8.97
N ARG A 122 0.09 7.81 -9.86
CA ARG A 122 0.66 8.03 -11.18
C ARG A 122 1.26 9.43 -11.24
N TYR A 123 2.51 9.55 -11.66
CA TYR A 123 3.14 10.84 -11.90
C TYR A 123 2.84 11.30 -13.33
N LEU A 124 2.26 12.48 -13.45
CA LEU A 124 1.90 13.08 -14.77
C LEU A 124 3.03 13.92 -15.36
N SER A 125 4.04 14.28 -14.54
CA SER A 125 5.18 15.08 -15.02
C SER A 125 6.03 14.27 -16.01
N THR A 126 6.27 14.84 -17.18
CA THR A 126 7.13 14.26 -18.23
C THR A 126 8.61 14.21 -17.82
N ASN A 127 9.03 15.03 -16.84
CA ASN A 127 10.39 15.09 -16.30
C ASN A 127 10.59 14.13 -15.12
N ALA A 128 9.60 13.35 -14.71
CA ALA A 128 9.73 12.43 -13.62
C ALA A 128 10.59 11.22 -14.01
N THR A 129 11.59 10.90 -13.19
CA THR A 129 12.42 9.70 -13.34
C THR A 129 11.69 8.42 -12.89
N SER A 130 10.50 8.57 -12.30
CA SER A 130 9.63 7.50 -11.84
C SER A 130 8.24 7.67 -12.43
N THR A 131 7.57 6.56 -12.72
CA THR A 131 6.22 6.54 -13.30
C THR A 131 5.11 6.72 -12.26
N GLY A 132 5.44 6.72 -10.97
CA GLY A 132 4.50 6.80 -9.86
C GLY A 132 5.05 6.16 -8.61
N HIS A 133 4.16 5.84 -7.68
CA HIS A 133 4.50 5.13 -6.44
C HIS A 133 3.40 4.14 -6.06
N VAL A 134 3.77 3.05 -5.38
CA VAL A 134 2.81 2.08 -4.83
C VAL A 134 3.16 1.78 -3.38
N MET A 135 2.12 1.79 -2.52
CA MET A 135 2.21 1.56 -1.08
C MET A 135 1.19 0.51 -0.66
N LEU A 136 1.49 -0.24 0.38
CA LEU A 136 0.59 -1.20 1.01
C LEU A 136 -0.04 -0.56 2.24
N VAL A 137 -1.36 -0.57 2.32
CA VAL A 137 -2.11 -0.09 3.50
C VAL A 137 -1.88 -1.04 4.66
N ARG A 138 -1.47 -0.48 5.81
CA ARG A 138 -1.27 -1.24 7.04
C ARG A 138 -2.42 -1.13 8.02
N SER A 139 -3.10 0.02 8.08
CA SER A 139 -4.19 0.28 9.02
C SER A 139 -5.41 0.84 8.30
N ARG A 140 -6.58 0.78 8.94
CA ARG A 140 -7.73 1.60 8.49
C ARG A 140 -7.40 3.08 8.65
N PRO A 141 -7.91 3.95 7.74
CA PRO A 141 -7.77 5.40 7.88
C PRO A 141 -8.39 5.91 9.19
N GLN A 142 -7.72 6.87 9.82
CA GLN A 142 -8.19 7.52 11.03
C GLN A 142 -8.40 9.00 10.76
N LEU A 143 -9.59 9.52 11.04
CA LEU A 143 -9.87 10.95 10.93
C LEU A 143 -8.98 11.71 11.93
N THR A 144 -8.28 12.75 11.46
CA THR A 144 -7.32 13.50 12.30
C THR A 144 -7.98 14.53 13.18
N ALA A 145 -9.08 15.14 12.69
CA ALA A 145 -9.91 16.11 13.37
C ALA A 145 -11.28 16.18 12.69
N ALA A 146 -12.22 16.93 13.23
CA ALA A 146 -13.48 17.21 12.55
C ALA A 146 -13.21 17.78 11.15
N CYS A 147 -14.05 17.42 10.16
CA CYS A 147 -13.93 17.94 8.81
C CYS A 147 -14.07 19.47 8.79
N SER A 148 -13.18 20.14 8.09
CA SER A 148 -13.27 21.59 7.85
C SER A 148 -14.02 21.86 6.55
N GLY A 149 -15.20 22.46 6.65
CA GLY A 149 -16.08 22.65 5.49
C GLY A 149 -16.43 21.32 4.81
N LEU A 150 -16.08 21.19 3.52
CA LEU A 150 -16.33 19.99 2.72
C LEU A 150 -15.15 19.00 2.70
N VAL A 151 -14.05 19.31 3.39
CA VAL A 151 -12.80 18.51 3.34
C VAL A 151 -12.56 17.85 4.69
N CYS A 152 -12.24 16.56 4.62
CA CYS A 152 -11.83 15.75 5.76
C CYS A 152 -10.36 15.30 5.56
N VAL A 153 -9.61 15.19 6.66
CA VAL A 153 -8.21 14.72 6.62
C VAL A 153 -8.08 13.46 7.45
N TYR A 154 -7.55 12.43 6.84
CA TYR A 154 -7.28 11.13 7.47
C TYR A 154 -5.78 10.85 7.50
N ARG A 155 -5.33 10.24 8.59
CA ARG A 155 -4.02 9.60 8.69
C ARG A 155 -4.15 8.14 8.30
N LEU A 156 -3.12 7.60 7.65
CA LEU A 156 -3.08 6.23 7.17
C LEU A 156 -1.68 5.67 7.30
N GLN A 157 -1.53 4.53 7.97
CA GLN A 157 -0.26 3.81 8.01
C GLN A 157 -0.07 3.00 6.74
N VAL A 158 1.13 3.11 6.16
CA VAL A 158 1.52 2.41 4.93
C VAL A 158 2.88 1.73 5.09
N ILE A 159 3.08 0.64 4.36
CA ILE A 159 4.38 -0.02 4.19
C ILE A 159 4.77 0.10 2.72
N ASP A 160 5.96 0.64 2.45
CA ASP A 160 6.47 0.79 1.10
C ASP A 160 8.00 0.71 1.05
N ALA A 161 8.55 0.63 -0.16
CA ALA A 161 9.95 0.88 -0.41
C ALA A 161 10.11 2.25 -1.05
N SER A 162 10.90 3.14 -0.41
CA SER A 162 11.12 4.51 -0.91
C SER A 162 12.50 5.03 -0.55
N ARG A 163 12.86 6.18 -1.17
CA ARG A 163 14.13 6.89 -0.89
C ARG A 163 14.07 7.69 0.40
N SER A 164 12.89 8.05 0.85
CA SER A 164 12.67 8.85 2.05
C SER A 164 11.56 8.25 2.91
N GLY A 165 11.63 8.44 4.21
CA GLY A 165 10.56 8.07 5.14
C GLY A 165 9.34 8.98 5.04
N HIS A 166 8.27 8.58 5.74
CA HIS A 166 7.00 9.30 5.82
C HIS A 166 6.88 10.19 7.07
N GLY A 167 7.99 10.54 7.68
CA GLY A 167 8.00 11.41 8.86
C GLY A 167 8.82 10.84 10.02
N PRO A 168 8.75 11.43 11.22
CA PRO A 168 9.60 11.07 12.35
C PRO A 168 9.32 9.64 12.88
N ASP A 169 8.07 9.16 12.77
CA ASP A 169 7.66 7.84 13.24
C ASP A 169 7.93 6.73 12.22
N ASP A 170 8.59 7.05 11.11
CA ASP A 170 8.94 6.07 10.08
C ASP A 170 10.03 5.11 10.57
N THR A 171 9.80 3.81 10.40
CA THR A 171 10.71 2.76 10.88
C THR A 171 12.08 2.80 10.20
N ARG A 172 12.21 3.46 9.04
CA ARG A 172 13.48 3.67 8.32
C ARG A 172 14.43 4.65 9.03
N ARG A 173 13.92 5.49 9.93
CA ARG A 173 14.70 6.48 10.69
C ARG A 173 15.57 7.37 9.79
N GLY A 174 15.03 7.82 8.65
CA GLY A 174 15.73 8.64 7.67
C GLY A 174 16.52 7.88 6.60
N ALA A 175 16.67 6.56 6.71
CA ALA A 175 17.29 5.74 5.67
C ALA A 175 16.33 5.46 4.49
N ALA A 176 16.88 4.98 3.37
CA ALA A 176 16.11 4.50 2.22
C ALA A 176 15.81 3.00 2.35
N GLY A 177 14.74 2.53 1.69
CA GLY A 177 14.36 1.12 1.64
C GLY A 177 12.92 0.87 2.06
N VAL A 178 12.64 -0.34 2.55
CA VAL A 178 11.32 -0.72 3.06
C VAL A 178 11.10 -0.18 4.46
N GLY A 179 9.92 0.37 4.73
CA GLY A 179 9.55 0.85 6.06
C GLY A 179 8.05 1.04 6.22
N LEU A 180 7.66 1.19 7.46
CA LEU A 180 6.34 1.58 7.90
C LEU A 180 6.34 3.06 8.26
N GLY A 181 5.39 3.82 7.74
CA GLY A 181 5.22 5.22 8.10
C GLY A 181 3.79 5.69 7.91
N THR A 182 3.55 6.97 8.15
CA THR A 182 2.21 7.57 8.11
C THR A 182 2.12 8.63 7.02
N ILE A 183 1.12 8.49 6.14
CA ILE A 183 0.71 9.49 5.15
C ILE A 183 -0.59 10.14 5.59
N GLN A 184 -1.00 11.21 4.89
CA GLN A 184 -2.34 11.76 5.03
C GLN A 184 -3.10 11.78 3.71
N LEU A 185 -4.42 11.60 3.83
CA LEU A 185 -5.38 11.67 2.73
C LEU A 185 -6.33 12.82 2.97
N GLN A 186 -6.58 13.66 1.96
CA GLN A 186 -7.71 14.57 1.91
C GLN A 186 -8.86 13.94 1.13
N THR A 187 -10.07 14.10 1.64
CA THR A 187 -11.28 13.55 1.00
C THR A 187 -12.42 14.55 1.06
N THR A 188 -13.44 14.33 0.24
CA THR A 188 -14.76 14.93 0.47
C THR A 188 -15.40 14.35 1.73
N ARG A 189 -16.50 14.92 2.20
CA ARG A 189 -17.30 14.35 3.32
C ARG A 189 -17.85 12.96 2.98
N GLN A 190 -18.10 12.67 1.69
CA GLN A 190 -18.54 11.38 1.21
C GLN A 190 -17.39 10.35 1.08
N GLY A 191 -16.15 10.77 1.38
CA GLY A 191 -14.97 9.91 1.39
C GLY A 191 -14.23 9.80 0.06
N ALA A 192 -14.61 10.53 -0.99
CA ALA A 192 -13.88 10.53 -2.25
C ALA A 192 -12.51 11.20 -2.08
N LEU A 193 -11.45 10.58 -2.60
CA LEU A 193 -10.07 11.07 -2.51
C LEU A 193 -9.90 12.35 -3.33
N LEU A 194 -9.33 13.39 -2.71
CA LEU A 194 -9.02 14.69 -3.33
C LEU A 194 -7.52 14.89 -3.49
N ALA A 195 -6.75 14.54 -2.46
CA ALA A 195 -5.30 14.72 -2.42
C ALA A 195 -4.67 13.77 -1.39
N TYR A 196 -3.36 13.64 -1.48
CA TYR A 196 -2.57 13.00 -0.42
C TYR A 196 -1.31 13.79 -0.13
N ARG A 197 -0.70 13.61 1.03
CA ARG A 197 0.64 14.07 1.32
C ARG A 197 1.50 12.99 1.93
N TRP A 198 2.79 13.07 1.65
CA TRP A 198 3.79 12.05 1.93
C TRP A 198 4.02 11.81 3.42
N SER A 199 3.79 12.81 4.26
CA SER A 199 3.92 12.69 5.70
C SER A 199 3.02 13.70 6.42
N GLU A 200 2.85 13.53 7.74
CA GLU A 200 2.12 14.47 8.60
C GLU A 200 2.87 15.78 8.85
N GLN A 201 4.15 15.90 8.45
CA GLN A 201 4.94 17.12 8.62
C GLN A 201 4.37 18.27 7.81
N THR A 202 4.35 19.46 8.40
CA THR A 202 3.78 20.67 7.77
C THR A 202 4.45 21.05 6.44
N ARG A 203 5.76 20.75 6.28
CA ARG A 203 6.50 20.95 5.03
C ARG A 203 6.15 19.94 3.92
N SER A 204 5.45 18.85 4.23
CA SER A 204 5.00 17.89 3.23
C SER A 204 3.83 18.51 2.45
N ARG A 205 4.04 18.77 1.15
CA ARG A 205 3.00 19.36 0.31
C ARG A 205 1.86 18.38 0.02
N TRP A 206 0.66 18.89 -0.12
CA TRP A 206 -0.46 18.17 -0.69
C TRP A 206 -0.27 17.96 -2.19
N ARG A 207 -0.61 16.79 -2.67
CA ARG A 207 -0.58 16.37 -4.07
C ARG A 207 -2.01 16.07 -4.48
N SER A 208 -2.56 16.93 -5.30
CA SER A 208 -3.95 16.79 -5.76
C SER A 208 -4.10 15.62 -6.73
N SER A 209 -5.30 15.09 -6.83
CA SER A 209 -5.63 14.03 -7.80
C SER A 209 -5.50 14.47 -9.26
N SER A 210 -5.45 15.79 -9.54
CA SER A 210 -5.17 16.35 -10.87
C SER A 210 -3.68 16.40 -11.20
N GLU A 211 -2.79 16.48 -10.19
CA GLU A 211 -1.34 16.50 -10.38
C GLU A 211 -0.73 15.09 -10.29
N GLU A 212 -1.14 14.34 -9.31
CA GLU A 212 -0.69 12.97 -9.06
C GLU A 212 -1.88 12.08 -8.69
N PRO A 213 -2.64 11.57 -9.69
CA PRO A 213 -3.79 10.71 -9.45
C PRO A 213 -3.44 9.52 -8.57
N LEU A 214 -4.27 9.28 -7.54
CA LEU A 214 -4.13 8.19 -6.58
C LEU A 214 -5.36 7.29 -6.65
N LEU A 215 -5.14 6.00 -6.79
CA LEU A 215 -6.18 4.97 -6.69
C LEU A 215 -5.92 4.05 -5.52
N VAL A 216 -6.99 3.50 -4.97
CA VAL A 216 -6.93 2.43 -3.97
C VAL A 216 -7.50 1.17 -4.59
N GLY A 217 -6.79 0.05 -4.45
CA GLY A 217 -7.18 -1.25 -4.98
C GLY A 217 -7.07 -2.36 -3.96
N ARG A 218 -8.14 -3.13 -3.81
CA ARG A 218 -8.17 -4.37 -3.04
C ARG A 218 -7.87 -5.54 -3.94
N LEU A 219 -6.82 -6.31 -3.62
CA LEU A 219 -6.44 -7.47 -4.41
C LEU A 219 -7.48 -8.58 -4.30
N CYS A 220 -7.93 -9.09 -5.43
CA CYS A 220 -8.78 -10.26 -5.56
C CYS A 220 -7.92 -11.47 -5.95
N ALA A 221 -7.21 -12.05 -4.99
CA ALA A 221 -6.24 -13.13 -5.24
C ALA A 221 -6.87 -14.39 -5.86
N LEU A 222 -8.15 -14.67 -5.56
CA LEU A 222 -8.92 -15.83 -6.01
C LEU A 222 -10.06 -15.47 -6.98
N GLY A 223 -10.05 -14.26 -7.54
CA GLY A 223 -11.12 -13.68 -8.35
C GLY A 223 -12.02 -12.76 -7.51
N CYS A 224 -12.29 -11.54 -8.02
CA CYS A 224 -13.32 -10.69 -7.43
C CYS A 224 -14.68 -11.29 -7.75
N ARG A 225 -15.49 -11.59 -6.74
CA ARG A 225 -16.94 -11.58 -6.96
C ARG A 225 -17.31 -10.11 -7.16
N LEU A 226 -17.74 -9.74 -8.35
CA LEU A 226 -18.38 -8.45 -8.57
C LEU A 226 -19.59 -8.46 -7.62
N ALA A 227 -19.60 -7.54 -6.66
CA ALA A 227 -20.84 -7.20 -5.96
C ALA A 227 -21.70 -6.50 -7.01
N GLU A 228 -22.78 -7.19 -7.43
CA GLU A 228 -23.85 -6.65 -8.24
C GLU A 228 -24.56 -5.51 -7.50
#